data_b699fe1b63d909d9d0c6a0a4da3a8219
#
_entry.id   b699fe1b63d909d9d0c6a0a4da3a8219
#
_cell.length_a   1.000
_cell.length_b   1.000
_cell.length_c   1.000
_cell.angle_alpha   90.00
_cell.angle_beta   90.00
_cell.angle_gamma   90.00
#
_symmetry.space_group_name_H-M   'P 1'
#
loop_
_entity.id
_entity.type
_entity.pdbx_description
1 polymer ?
#
loop_
_entity_poly.entity_id
_entity_poly.type
_entity_poly.pdbx_seq_one_letter_code
_entity_poly.pdbx_strand_id
1 'polypeptide(L)'
;FIRNRNGAQLTPAGREFERYAQSFVQIWERARHQLAIPSGRTSVVALGGELSLWNPLLLDWLVWMRKARPEIAIQAQVGVPDQLIEQLRTGVLDIAVLYAPKLLPGFRVELLLEEQLILVRTTDTDGEPADSKHYVYVDWGPLFAAQHDASSSAFGEPGLMVGLGPLGLSYILRAGGMGYFRRGAAAPHIEAGQLEVLEGAPEFTYPAYAVYAEANETRADVQAALRGLKQVVK
;
A
#
# COMPACT_ATOMS: atom_id res chain seq x y z
N PHE A 1 35.76 -1.73 13.77
CA PHE A 1 35.14 -2.83 14.53
C PHE A 1 36.06 -3.31 15.64
N ILE A 2 35.48 -3.60 16.81
CA ILE A 2 36.12 -4.35 17.90
C ILE A 2 35.49 -5.74 17.91
N ARG A 3 36.33 -6.79 17.86
CA ARG A 3 35.87 -8.17 18.02
C ARG A 3 36.08 -8.63 19.46
N ASN A 4 35.05 -9.19 20.05
CA ASN A 4 35.11 -9.82 21.38
C ASN A 4 34.33 -11.16 21.34
N ARG A 5 34.28 -11.86 22.47
CA ARG A 5 33.61 -13.17 22.59
C ARG A 5 32.09 -13.08 22.30
N ASN A 6 31.49 -11.89 22.33
CA ASN A 6 30.08 -11.64 22.09
C ASN A 6 29.81 -11.14 20.64
N GLY A 7 30.81 -11.19 19.74
CA GLY A 7 30.67 -10.77 18.33
C GLY A 7 31.49 -9.53 17.98
N ALA A 8 31.10 -8.84 16.90
CA ALA A 8 31.75 -7.62 16.42
C ALA A 8 30.90 -6.39 16.76
N GLN A 9 31.53 -5.38 17.33
CA GLN A 9 30.91 -4.08 17.65
C GLN A 9 31.63 -2.96 16.90
N LEU A 10 30.89 -1.88 16.58
CA LEU A 10 31.49 -0.68 15.99
C LEU A 10 32.35 0.07 17.03
N THR A 11 33.52 0.51 16.61
CA THR A 11 34.30 1.51 17.34
C THR A 11 33.58 2.87 17.29
N PRO A 12 33.98 3.88 18.10
CA PRO A 12 33.46 5.25 17.94
C PRO A 12 33.62 5.79 16.50
N ALA A 13 34.80 5.59 15.90
CA ALA A 13 35.02 5.93 14.48
C ALA A 13 34.15 5.09 13.52
N GLY A 14 33.87 3.82 13.86
CA GLY A 14 32.97 2.96 13.12
C GLY A 14 31.52 3.48 13.11
N ARG A 15 31.01 3.96 14.22
CA ARG A 15 29.69 4.61 14.33
C ARG A 15 29.62 5.92 13.55
N GLU A 16 30.68 6.70 13.56
CA GLU A 16 30.76 7.92 12.72
C GLU A 16 30.74 7.56 11.24
N PHE A 17 31.52 6.57 10.83
CA PHE A 17 31.56 6.09 9.45
C PHE A 17 30.26 5.45 9.00
N GLU A 18 29.50 4.81 9.88
CA GLU A 18 28.22 4.16 9.56
C GLU A 18 27.23 5.15 8.88
N ARG A 19 27.18 6.40 9.36
CA ARG A 19 26.35 7.46 8.76
C ARG A 19 26.73 7.75 7.31
N TYR A 20 28.04 7.76 7.00
CA TYR A 20 28.53 7.93 5.64
C TYR A 20 28.33 6.66 4.79
N ALA A 21 28.55 5.49 5.39
CA ALA A 21 28.37 4.21 4.70
C ALA A 21 26.93 4.03 4.20
N GLN A 22 25.94 4.42 5.00
CA GLN A 22 24.55 4.42 4.58
C GLN A 22 24.32 5.31 3.36
N SER A 23 24.90 6.52 3.33
CA SER A 23 24.81 7.43 2.19
C SER A 23 25.48 6.85 0.92
N PHE A 24 26.63 6.19 1.07
CA PHE A 24 27.30 5.52 -0.05
C PHE A 24 26.45 4.38 -0.62
N VAL A 25 25.86 3.56 0.23
CA VAL A 25 24.94 2.49 -0.22
C VAL A 25 23.74 3.09 -0.97
N GLN A 26 23.18 4.17 -0.48
CA GLN A 26 22.07 4.87 -1.14
C GLN A 26 22.46 5.37 -2.54
N ILE A 27 23.61 6.04 -2.65
CA ILE A 27 24.11 6.54 -3.94
C ILE A 27 24.37 5.37 -4.90
N TRP A 28 24.96 4.29 -4.39
CA TRP A 28 25.24 3.10 -5.19
C TRP A 28 23.95 2.43 -5.70
N GLU A 29 22.97 2.20 -4.83
CA GLU A 29 21.69 1.61 -5.24
C GLU A 29 20.97 2.51 -6.26
N ARG A 30 20.95 3.82 -6.04
CA ARG A 30 20.39 4.77 -7.02
C ARG A 30 21.13 4.68 -8.38
N ALA A 31 22.47 4.70 -8.36
CA ALA A 31 23.26 4.58 -9.59
C ALA A 31 22.98 3.25 -10.30
N ARG A 32 22.93 2.14 -9.56
CA ARG A 32 22.62 0.82 -10.10
C ARG A 32 21.25 0.80 -10.78
N HIS A 33 20.22 1.36 -10.15
CA HIS A 33 18.89 1.45 -10.73
C HIS A 33 18.85 2.34 -11.97
N GLN A 34 19.51 3.49 -11.96
CA GLN A 34 19.53 4.40 -13.09
C GLN A 34 20.36 3.88 -14.28
N LEU A 35 21.40 3.08 -14.02
CA LEU A 35 22.23 2.50 -15.08
C LEU A 35 21.64 1.19 -15.64
N ALA A 36 20.73 0.53 -14.92
CA ALA A 36 20.08 -0.71 -15.35
C ALA A 36 18.88 -0.46 -16.28
N ILE A 37 19.01 0.52 -17.22
CA ILE A 37 17.96 0.78 -18.19
C ILE A 37 17.93 -0.36 -19.21
N PRO A 38 16.83 -1.11 -19.34
CA PRO A 38 16.73 -2.19 -20.32
C PRO A 38 16.86 -1.65 -21.75
N SER A 39 17.43 -2.46 -22.66
CA SER A 39 17.56 -2.13 -24.07
C SER A 39 16.23 -1.68 -24.67
N GLY A 40 16.24 -0.56 -25.40
CA GLY A 40 15.04 0.03 -26.01
C GLY A 40 14.16 0.85 -25.05
N ARG A 41 14.62 1.14 -23.84
CA ARG A 41 13.97 2.04 -22.90
C ARG A 41 14.81 3.30 -22.69
N THR A 42 14.16 4.40 -22.29
CA THR A 42 14.81 5.69 -22.06
C THR A 42 15.07 5.97 -20.58
N SER A 43 14.27 5.39 -19.71
CA SER A 43 14.40 5.54 -18.25
C SER A 43 13.74 4.37 -17.50
N VAL A 44 13.91 4.35 -16.18
CA VAL A 44 13.28 3.39 -15.25
C VAL A 44 12.59 4.18 -14.16
N VAL A 45 11.37 3.77 -13.83
CA VAL A 45 10.63 4.24 -12.63
C VAL A 45 10.38 3.06 -11.72
N ALA A 46 10.84 3.18 -10.46
CA ALA A 46 10.60 2.19 -9.42
C ALA A 46 9.43 2.64 -8.53
N LEU A 47 8.35 1.87 -8.52
CA LEU A 47 7.16 2.12 -7.70
C LEU A 47 6.94 0.99 -6.71
N GLY A 48 6.76 1.33 -5.45
CA GLY A 48 6.32 0.43 -4.39
C GLY A 48 4.92 0.75 -3.92
N GLY A 49 4.18 -0.26 -3.48
CA GLY A 49 2.86 -0.05 -2.91
C GLY A 49 2.50 -1.10 -1.87
N GLU A 50 1.64 -0.72 -0.94
CA GLU A 50 1.05 -1.68 0.00
C GLU A 50 0.22 -2.72 -0.74
N LEU A 51 0.24 -3.96 -0.25
CA LEU A 51 -0.36 -5.10 -0.96
C LEU A 51 -1.82 -4.85 -1.37
N SER A 52 -2.61 -4.26 -0.49
CA SER A 52 -4.02 -4.00 -0.76
C SER A 52 -4.28 -2.93 -1.83
N LEU A 53 -3.29 -2.08 -2.17
CA LEU A 53 -3.39 -1.09 -3.25
C LEU A 53 -3.16 -1.67 -4.65
N TRP A 54 -2.62 -2.90 -4.74
CA TRP A 54 -2.26 -3.47 -6.04
C TRP A 54 -3.47 -3.83 -6.89
N ASN A 55 -4.54 -4.26 -6.29
CA ASN A 55 -5.76 -4.61 -7.04
C ASN A 55 -6.95 -3.78 -6.52
N PRO A 56 -7.60 -2.96 -7.37
CA PRO A 56 -7.32 -2.76 -8.81
C PRO A 56 -6.27 -1.65 -9.09
N LEU A 57 -6.08 -0.68 -8.20
CA LEU A 57 -5.45 0.62 -8.47
C LEU A 57 -4.08 0.54 -9.17
N LEU A 58 -3.10 -0.14 -8.56
CA LEU A 58 -1.74 -0.16 -9.09
C LEU A 58 -1.62 -1.10 -10.30
N LEU A 59 -2.47 -2.10 -10.41
CA LEU A 59 -2.56 -2.93 -11.62
C LEU A 59 -3.04 -2.10 -12.82
N ASP A 60 -4.08 -1.29 -12.64
CA ASP A 60 -4.59 -0.40 -13.68
C ASP A 60 -3.55 0.65 -14.07
N TRP A 61 -2.79 1.15 -13.10
CA TRP A 61 -1.66 2.04 -13.37
C TRP A 61 -0.56 1.34 -14.20
N LEU A 62 -0.20 0.09 -13.90
CA LEU A 62 0.77 -0.67 -14.71
C LEU A 62 0.29 -0.82 -16.17
N VAL A 63 -1.00 -1.14 -16.35
CA VAL A 63 -1.61 -1.28 -17.68
C VAL A 63 -1.59 0.08 -18.41
N TRP A 64 -1.93 1.17 -17.70
CA TRP A 64 -1.89 2.51 -18.27
C TRP A 64 -0.47 2.92 -18.69
N MET A 65 0.51 2.75 -17.80
CA MET A 65 1.90 3.09 -18.07
C MET A 65 2.45 2.35 -19.28
N ARG A 66 2.16 1.05 -19.40
CA ARG A 66 2.60 0.25 -20.54
C ARG A 66 2.06 0.77 -21.88
N LYS A 67 0.84 1.30 -21.88
CA LYS A 67 0.18 1.83 -23.10
C LYS A 67 0.62 3.26 -23.41
N ALA A 68 0.65 4.12 -22.38
CA ALA A 68 0.87 5.55 -22.55
C ALA A 68 2.35 5.94 -22.60
N ARG A 69 3.23 5.16 -21.93
CA ARG A 69 4.67 5.47 -21.78
C ARG A 69 5.53 4.21 -21.97
N PRO A 70 5.42 3.55 -23.13
CA PRO A 70 6.14 2.29 -23.38
C PRO A 70 7.66 2.44 -23.32
N GLU A 71 8.19 3.65 -23.48
CA GLU A 71 9.62 3.94 -23.38
C GLU A 71 10.18 3.93 -21.94
N ILE A 72 9.31 3.98 -20.92
CA ILE A 72 9.69 3.92 -19.51
C ILE A 72 9.61 2.47 -19.02
N ALA A 73 10.72 1.94 -18.52
CA ALA A 73 10.70 0.66 -17.81
C ALA A 73 10.12 0.84 -16.40
N ILE A 74 9.36 -0.12 -15.93
CA ILE A 74 8.74 -0.09 -14.60
C ILE A 74 9.33 -1.19 -13.73
N GLN A 75 9.77 -0.84 -12.54
CA GLN A 75 10.04 -1.78 -11.45
C GLN A 75 8.93 -1.61 -10.41
N ALA A 76 8.17 -2.68 -10.19
CA ALA A 76 7.01 -2.68 -9.30
C ALA A 76 7.26 -3.64 -8.15
N GLN A 77 7.02 -3.20 -6.91
CA GLN A 77 7.20 -4.06 -5.75
C GLN A 77 6.16 -3.84 -4.66
N VAL A 78 5.82 -4.90 -3.97
CA VAL A 78 4.96 -4.89 -2.80
C VAL A 78 5.82 -4.70 -1.57
N GLY A 79 5.35 -3.93 -0.59
CA GLY A 79 6.03 -3.75 0.67
C GLY A 79 5.09 -3.31 1.78
N VAL A 80 5.61 -3.29 3.00
CA VAL A 80 4.94 -2.69 4.16
C VAL A 80 5.38 -1.22 4.29
N PRO A 81 4.58 -0.34 4.92
CA PRO A 81 4.82 1.11 4.94
C PRO A 81 6.24 1.52 5.33
N ASP A 82 6.76 1.02 6.45
CA ASP A 82 8.10 1.41 6.93
C ASP A 82 9.22 0.98 5.96
N GLN A 83 9.08 -0.18 5.32
CA GLN A 83 10.03 -0.66 4.30
C GLN A 83 9.97 0.21 3.03
N LEU A 84 8.76 0.54 2.55
CA LEU A 84 8.57 1.38 1.37
C LEU A 84 9.13 2.79 1.59
N ILE A 85 8.92 3.36 2.78
CA ILE A 85 9.51 4.66 3.15
C ILE A 85 11.04 4.59 3.19
N GLU A 86 11.62 3.54 3.76
CA GLU A 86 13.07 3.37 3.77
C GLU A 86 13.63 3.24 2.36
N GLN A 87 12.97 2.52 1.48
CA GLN A 87 13.36 2.38 0.08
C GLN A 87 13.25 3.71 -0.71
N LEU A 88 12.24 4.55 -0.40
CA LEU A 88 12.19 5.93 -0.91
C LEU A 88 13.37 6.75 -0.40
N ARG A 89 13.67 6.67 0.89
CA ARG A 89 14.76 7.40 1.53
C ARG A 89 16.12 7.01 0.94
N THR A 90 16.30 5.74 0.62
CA THR A 90 17.52 5.22 0.01
C THR A 90 17.57 5.38 -1.51
N GLY A 91 16.49 5.86 -2.15
CA GLY A 91 16.40 6.04 -3.59
C GLY A 91 16.28 4.73 -4.38
N VAL A 92 15.93 3.63 -3.73
CA VAL A 92 15.56 2.36 -4.35
C VAL A 92 14.20 2.47 -5.03
N LEU A 93 13.28 3.24 -4.40
CA LEU A 93 12.00 3.63 -4.99
C LEU A 93 12.02 5.09 -5.41
N ASP A 94 11.32 5.38 -6.51
CA ASP A 94 10.98 6.73 -6.93
C ASP A 94 9.66 7.21 -6.36
N ILE A 95 8.68 6.28 -6.25
CA ILE A 95 7.33 6.54 -5.75
C ILE A 95 6.91 5.38 -4.82
N ALA A 96 6.29 5.71 -3.69
CA ALA A 96 5.54 4.75 -2.88
C ALA A 96 4.07 5.14 -2.81
N VAL A 97 3.17 4.15 -2.84
CA VAL A 97 1.73 4.36 -2.66
C VAL A 97 1.30 3.70 -1.35
N LEU A 98 0.79 4.52 -0.44
CA LEU A 98 0.58 4.19 0.98
C LEU A 98 -0.75 4.75 1.48
N TYR A 99 -1.37 4.10 2.46
CA TYR A 99 -2.61 4.61 3.08
C TYR A 99 -2.38 5.67 4.16
N ALA A 100 -1.38 5.55 4.97
CA ALA A 100 -1.13 6.48 6.08
C ALA A 100 0.35 6.86 6.15
N PRO A 101 0.86 7.61 5.17
CA PRO A 101 2.27 7.97 5.16
C PRO A 101 2.60 8.91 6.31
N LYS A 102 3.72 8.65 6.98
CA LYS A 102 4.31 9.61 7.91
C LYS A 102 4.89 10.77 7.08
N LEU A 103 4.58 12.00 7.49
CA LEU A 103 5.19 13.18 6.89
C LEU A 103 6.68 13.21 7.22
N LEU A 104 7.53 13.18 6.21
CA LEU A 104 8.98 13.20 6.35
C LEU A 104 9.57 14.40 5.60
N PRO A 105 10.55 15.11 6.19
CA PRO A 105 11.26 16.19 5.49
C PRO A 105 11.89 15.70 4.19
N GLY A 106 11.78 16.51 3.12
CA GLY A 106 12.32 16.19 1.80
C GLY A 106 11.45 15.26 0.94
N PHE A 107 10.23 14.93 1.42
CA PHE A 107 9.25 14.14 0.65
C PHE A 107 7.97 14.90 0.42
N ARG A 108 7.41 14.72 -0.77
CA ARG A 108 6.06 15.13 -1.12
C ARG A 108 5.08 14.00 -0.83
N VAL A 109 3.93 14.38 -0.28
CA VAL A 109 2.80 13.49 -0.04
C VAL A 109 1.61 14.06 -0.77
N GLU A 110 1.12 13.35 -1.79
CA GLU A 110 -0.03 13.76 -2.58
C GLU A 110 -1.18 12.78 -2.38
N LEU A 111 -2.36 13.30 -2.03
CA LEU A 111 -3.58 12.50 -2.00
C LEU A 111 -3.89 11.98 -3.41
N LEU A 112 -4.04 10.66 -3.55
CA LEU A 112 -4.44 10.03 -4.80
C LEU A 112 -5.93 9.78 -4.84
N LEU A 113 -6.46 9.19 -3.79
CA LEU A 113 -7.85 8.79 -3.75
C LEU A 113 -8.36 8.74 -2.30
N GLU A 114 -9.61 9.11 -2.08
CA GLU A 114 -10.34 8.88 -0.85
C GLU A 114 -11.21 7.63 -1.01
N GLU A 115 -10.65 6.48 -0.70
CA GLU A 115 -11.39 5.22 -0.75
C GLU A 115 -12.26 5.07 0.49
N GLN A 116 -13.36 4.30 0.35
CA GLN A 116 -14.27 4.00 1.43
C GLN A 116 -14.14 2.53 1.83
N LEU A 117 -14.08 2.27 3.13
CA LEU A 117 -14.31 0.97 3.71
C LEU A 117 -15.81 0.83 3.97
N ILE A 118 -16.41 -0.17 3.34
CA ILE A 118 -17.84 -0.49 3.45
C ILE A 118 -18.02 -1.84 4.10
N LEU A 119 -19.07 -2.00 4.89
CA LEU A 119 -19.43 -3.31 5.44
C LEU A 119 -20.17 -4.12 4.39
N VAL A 120 -19.63 -5.28 4.06
CA VAL A 120 -20.27 -6.23 3.14
C VAL A 120 -20.44 -7.59 3.79
N ARG A 121 -21.42 -8.35 3.33
CA ARG A 121 -21.60 -9.76 3.67
C ARG A 121 -21.79 -10.61 2.43
N THR A 122 -21.56 -11.92 2.58
CA THR A 122 -21.86 -12.90 1.50
C THR A 122 -23.35 -13.15 1.40
N THR A 123 -23.84 -13.33 0.16
CA THR A 123 -25.26 -13.52 -0.14
C THR A 123 -25.78 -14.92 0.19
N ASP A 124 -24.90 -15.93 0.24
CA ASP A 124 -25.25 -17.34 0.50
C ASP A 124 -25.42 -17.69 2.00
N THR A 125 -25.35 -16.72 2.88
CA THR A 125 -25.66 -16.93 4.29
C THR A 125 -27.18 -16.91 4.46
N ASP A 126 -27.78 -18.09 4.56
CA ASP A 126 -29.22 -18.36 4.74
C ASP A 126 -29.87 -17.48 5.82
N GLY A 127 -30.12 -16.18 5.52
CA GLY A 127 -30.96 -15.31 6.31
C GLY A 127 -30.64 -15.15 7.82
N GLU A 128 -29.56 -15.75 8.31
CA GLU A 128 -29.12 -15.61 9.69
C GLU A 128 -28.70 -14.17 9.96
N PRO A 129 -29.16 -13.57 11.06
CA PRO A 129 -28.69 -12.22 11.45
C PRO A 129 -27.17 -12.22 11.52
N ALA A 130 -26.57 -11.10 11.14
CA ALA A 130 -25.13 -10.88 11.21
C ALA A 130 -24.62 -11.16 12.64
N ASP A 131 -24.27 -12.43 12.93
CA ASP A 131 -23.70 -12.84 14.21
C ASP A 131 -22.21 -12.47 14.21
N SER A 132 -21.71 -11.99 15.33
CA SER A 132 -20.30 -11.70 15.58
C SER A 132 -19.36 -12.86 15.18
N LYS A 133 -19.84 -14.09 15.24
CA LYS A 133 -19.11 -15.30 14.83
C LYS A 133 -18.73 -15.32 13.35
N HIS A 134 -19.47 -14.61 12.51
CA HIS A 134 -19.23 -14.51 11.08
C HIS A 134 -18.57 -13.18 10.69
N TYR A 135 -18.31 -12.32 11.69
CA TYR A 135 -17.59 -11.06 11.45
C TYR A 135 -16.09 -11.28 11.39
N VAL A 136 -15.50 -10.84 10.29
CA VAL A 136 -14.04 -10.83 10.06
C VAL A 136 -13.54 -9.42 10.26
N TYR A 137 -12.79 -9.20 11.33
CA TYR A 137 -12.11 -7.93 11.56
C TYR A 137 -10.84 -7.87 10.71
N VAL A 138 -10.75 -6.86 9.84
CA VAL A 138 -9.54 -6.56 9.10
C VAL A 138 -8.86 -5.37 9.77
N ASP A 139 -7.59 -5.52 10.13
CA ASP A 139 -6.80 -4.40 10.66
C ASP A 139 -6.41 -3.45 9.53
N TRP A 140 -7.18 -2.37 9.40
CA TRP A 140 -6.93 -1.27 8.49
C TRP A 140 -6.09 -0.16 9.12
N GLY A 141 -5.50 -0.41 10.28
CA GLY A 141 -4.66 0.53 11.01
C GLY A 141 -5.40 1.33 12.11
N PRO A 142 -4.64 2.14 12.85
CA PRO A 142 -5.13 2.71 14.11
C PRO A 142 -6.29 3.70 13.95
N LEU A 143 -6.37 4.42 12.82
CA LEU A 143 -7.47 5.33 12.57
C LEU A 143 -8.79 4.57 12.39
N PHE A 144 -8.77 3.52 11.59
CA PHE A 144 -9.92 2.63 11.42
C PHE A 144 -10.30 1.98 12.76
N ALA A 145 -9.36 1.42 13.50
CA ALA A 145 -9.61 0.80 14.79
C ALA A 145 -10.37 1.74 15.74
N ALA A 146 -9.88 2.98 15.89
CA ALA A 146 -10.51 3.96 16.76
C ALA A 146 -11.94 4.34 16.33
N GLN A 147 -12.19 4.49 15.02
CA GLN A 147 -13.52 4.80 14.47
C GLN A 147 -14.47 3.61 14.55
N HIS A 148 -13.95 2.41 14.26
CA HIS A 148 -14.69 1.17 14.34
C HIS A 148 -15.14 0.89 15.77
N ASP A 149 -14.25 0.98 16.77
CA ASP A 149 -14.58 0.76 18.18
C ASP A 149 -15.66 1.72 18.69
N ALA A 150 -15.62 2.98 18.21
CA ALA A 150 -16.65 3.97 18.56
C ALA A 150 -18.03 3.66 17.94
N SER A 151 -18.06 2.88 16.84
CA SER A 151 -19.28 2.60 16.06
C SER A 151 -19.80 1.19 16.25
N SER A 152 -18.99 0.25 16.74
CA SER A 152 -19.21 -1.20 16.61
C SER A 152 -19.79 -1.92 17.82
N SER A 153 -20.48 -1.22 18.72
CA SER A 153 -21.20 -1.93 19.82
C SER A 153 -22.19 -3.00 19.32
N ALA A 154 -22.47 -3.07 18.02
CA ALA A 154 -23.41 -4.00 17.40
C ALA A 154 -22.81 -5.35 16.97
N PHE A 155 -21.49 -5.47 16.77
CA PHE A 155 -20.91 -6.68 16.12
C PHE A 155 -20.29 -7.68 17.08
N GLY A 156 -20.14 -7.34 18.38
CA GLY A 156 -19.49 -8.21 19.37
C GLY A 156 -17.99 -8.43 19.07
N GLU A 157 -17.43 -9.46 19.72
CA GLU A 157 -16.04 -9.84 19.44
C GLU A 157 -15.93 -10.58 18.09
N PRO A 158 -14.99 -10.20 17.20
CA PRO A 158 -14.83 -10.84 15.89
C PRO A 158 -14.40 -12.30 16.02
N GLY A 159 -15.00 -13.18 15.22
CA GLY A 159 -14.62 -14.59 15.16
C GLY A 159 -13.27 -14.84 14.48
N LEU A 160 -12.81 -13.90 13.67
CA LEU A 160 -11.53 -13.92 12.97
C LEU A 160 -10.96 -12.52 12.86
N MET A 161 -9.65 -12.38 13.13
CA MET A 161 -8.90 -11.13 12.91
C MET A 161 -7.79 -11.37 11.88
N VAL A 162 -7.69 -10.51 10.89
CA VAL A 162 -6.66 -10.58 9.83
C VAL A 162 -6.00 -9.21 9.63
N GLY A 163 -4.70 -9.20 9.39
CA GLY A 163 -3.94 -7.97 9.09
C GLY A 163 -3.88 -7.62 7.60
N LEU A 164 -4.73 -8.24 6.76
CA LEU A 164 -4.64 -8.08 5.31
C LEU A 164 -6.03 -8.14 4.65
N GLY A 165 -6.48 -7.01 4.08
CA GLY A 165 -7.78 -6.89 3.43
C GLY A 165 -8.07 -7.93 2.34
N PRO A 166 -7.19 -8.15 1.36
CA PRO A 166 -7.38 -9.19 0.34
C PRO A 166 -7.54 -10.60 0.91
N LEU A 167 -6.86 -10.93 2.01
CA LEU A 167 -7.02 -12.21 2.69
C LEU A 167 -8.40 -12.33 3.33
N GLY A 168 -8.84 -11.30 4.05
CA GLY A 168 -10.16 -11.26 4.67
C GLY A 168 -11.28 -11.38 3.63
N LEU A 169 -11.19 -10.64 2.53
CA LEU A 169 -12.16 -10.71 1.43
C LEU A 169 -12.21 -12.11 0.80
N SER A 170 -11.04 -12.69 0.51
CA SER A 170 -10.96 -14.06 -0.02
C SER A 170 -11.53 -15.10 0.96
N TYR A 171 -11.36 -14.87 2.26
CA TYR A 171 -11.91 -15.76 3.30
C TYR A 171 -13.43 -15.72 3.31
N ILE A 172 -14.05 -14.53 3.39
CA ILE A 172 -15.52 -14.46 3.43
C ILE A 172 -16.16 -15.00 2.15
N LEU A 173 -15.54 -14.78 0.98
CA LEU A 173 -16.03 -15.34 -0.28
C LEU A 173 -16.02 -16.87 -0.34
N ARG A 174 -15.20 -17.53 0.49
CA ARG A 174 -15.10 -19.01 0.54
C ARG A 174 -15.87 -19.64 1.70
N ALA A 175 -15.84 -18.98 2.86
CA ALA A 175 -16.35 -19.53 4.10
C ALA A 175 -17.68 -18.91 4.54
N GLY A 176 -18.11 -17.88 3.82
CA GLY A 176 -19.19 -17.01 4.29
C GLY A 176 -18.73 -16.04 5.38
N GLY A 177 -19.52 -14.99 5.59
CA GLY A 177 -19.26 -14.01 6.63
C GLY A 177 -19.41 -12.57 6.14
N MET A 178 -18.98 -11.66 7.02
CA MET A 178 -19.04 -10.22 6.76
C MET A 178 -17.79 -9.52 7.28
N GLY A 179 -17.53 -8.31 6.77
CA GLY A 179 -16.40 -7.50 7.21
C GLY A 179 -16.32 -6.18 6.46
N TYR A 180 -15.46 -5.31 6.93
CA TYR A 180 -15.17 -4.05 6.25
C TYR A 180 -14.10 -4.24 5.18
N PHE A 181 -14.45 -3.89 3.95
CA PHE A 181 -13.54 -3.95 2.81
C PHE A 181 -13.61 -2.69 1.97
N ARG A 182 -12.54 -2.42 1.22
CA ARG A 182 -12.50 -1.30 0.29
C ARG A 182 -13.60 -1.47 -0.76
N ARG A 183 -14.35 -0.40 -1.01
CA ARG A 183 -15.44 -0.39 -1.99
C ARG A 183 -14.97 -0.87 -3.36
N GLY A 184 -13.82 -0.38 -3.85
CA GLY A 184 -13.27 -0.79 -5.14
C GLY A 184 -12.88 -2.28 -5.20
N ALA A 185 -12.43 -2.87 -4.09
CA ALA A 185 -12.11 -4.29 -4.03
C ALA A 185 -13.36 -5.18 -3.93
N ALA A 186 -14.41 -4.69 -3.28
CA ALA A 186 -15.68 -5.41 -3.13
C ALA A 186 -16.58 -5.29 -4.38
N ALA A 187 -16.49 -4.20 -5.15
CA ALA A 187 -17.40 -3.89 -6.27
C ALA A 187 -17.59 -5.04 -7.28
N PRO A 188 -16.54 -5.70 -7.79
CA PRO A 188 -16.73 -6.82 -8.73
C PRO A 188 -17.55 -7.98 -8.15
N HIS A 189 -17.41 -8.22 -6.84
CA HIS A 189 -18.14 -9.29 -6.14
C HIS A 189 -19.58 -8.90 -5.82
N ILE A 190 -19.83 -7.60 -5.59
CA ILE A 190 -21.19 -7.05 -5.46
C ILE A 190 -21.92 -7.15 -6.80
N GLU A 191 -21.27 -6.72 -7.88
CA GLU A 191 -21.82 -6.83 -9.24
C GLU A 191 -22.11 -8.27 -9.65
N ALA A 192 -21.27 -9.21 -9.21
CA ALA A 192 -21.46 -10.65 -9.43
C ALA A 192 -22.54 -11.27 -8.50
N GLY A 193 -23.14 -10.50 -7.60
CA GLY A 193 -24.12 -10.99 -6.63
C GLY A 193 -23.56 -11.92 -5.54
N GLN A 194 -22.24 -11.93 -5.34
CA GLN A 194 -21.57 -12.73 -4.32
C GLN A 194 -21.53 -12.02 -2.95
N LEU A 195 -21.56 -10.69 -2.99
CA LEU A 195 -21.57 -9.82 -1.80
C LEU A 195 -22.72 -8.82 -1.90
N GLU A 196 -23.21 -8.40 -0.76
CA GLU A 196 -24.11 -7.26 -0.63
C GLU A 196 -23.59 -6.29 0.43
N VAL A 197 -23.91 -5.01 0.24
CA VAL A 197 -23.58 -3.94 1.20
C VAL A 197 -24.62 -3.97 2.33
N LEU A 198 -24.15 -3.92 3.56
CA LEU A 198 -25.04 -3.78 4.73
C LEU A 198 -25.48 -2.33 4.89
N GLU A 199 -26.74 -2.04 4.55
CA GLU A 199 -27.31 -0.71 4.68
C GLU A 199 -27.34 -0.23 6.13
N GLY A 200 -27.05 1.05 6.35
CA GLY A 200 -27.05 1.67 7.69
C GLY A 200 -25.78 1.41 8.51
N ALA A 201 -24.85 0.61 8.02
CA ALA A 201 -23.53 0.48 8.63
C ALA A 201 -22.68 1.74 8.34
N PRO A 202 -21.86 2.21 9.30
CA PRO A 202 -20.98 3.35 9.07
C PRO A 202 -19.95 3.01 7.97
N GLU A 203 -19.66 4.01 7.13
CA GLU A 203 -18.56 3.93 6.16
C GLU A 203 -17.35 4.67 6.71
N PHE A 204 -16.14 4.17 6.44
CA PHE A 204 -14.91 4.80 6.91
C PHE A 204 -14.06 5.26 5.73
N THR A 205 -13.58 6.51 5.77
CA THR A 205 -12.67 7.02 4.75
C THR A 205 -11.28 6.41 4.93
N TYR A 206 -10.71 5.90 3.83
CA TYR A 206 -9.41 5.23 3.82
C TYR A 206 -8.54 5.78 2.68
N PRO A 207 -7.94 6.97 2.88
CA PRO A 207 -7.25 7.68 1.81
C PRO A 207 -5.92 7.04 1.45
N ALA A 208 -5.63 6.96 0.15
CA ALA A 208 -4.36 6.53 -0.40
C ALA A 208 -3.56 7.70 -0.95
N TYR A 209 -2.25 7.68 -0.74
CA TYR A 209 -1.33 8.75 -1.08
C TYR A 209 -0.16 8.25 -1.93
N ALA A 210 0.30 9.09 -2.85
CA ALA A 210 1.62 8.93 -3.47
C ALA A 210 2.65 9.71 -2.68
N VAL A 211 3.76 9.06 -2.36
CA VAL A 211 4.91 9.65 -1.66
C VAL A 211 6.13 9.54 -2.57
N TYR A 212 6.86 10.63 -2.73
CA TYR A 212 8.09 10.68 -3.53
C TYR A 212 9.04 11.76 -3.01
N ALA A 213 10.34 11.61 -3.30
CA ALA A 213 11.33 12.62 -2.89
C ALA A 213 11.14 13.94 -3.65
N GLU A 214 11.24 15.09 -2.96
CA GLU A 214 11.19 16.42 -3.59
C GLU A 214 12.23 16.56 -4.72
N ALA A 215 13.42 15.96 -4.57
CA ALA A 215 14.45 15.93 -5.59
C ALA A 215 14.01 15.25 -6.90
N ASN A 216 12.98 14.41 -6.87
CA ASN A 216 12.43 13.74 -8.06
C ASN A 216 11.28 14.53 -8.71
N GLU A 217 10.86 15.67 -8.15
CA GLU A 217 9.72 16.46 -8.63
C GLU A 217 9.93 16.96 -10.07
N THR A 218 11.16 17.23 -10.47
CA THR A 218 11.48 17.71 -11.83
C THR A 218 11.78 16.58 -12.83
N ARG A 219 11.82 15.33 -12.39
CA ARG A 219 12.09 14.18 -13.27
C ARG A 219 10.87 13.89 -14.14
N ALA A 220 11.05 13.96 -15.47
CA ALA A 220 9.96 13.80 -16.44
C ALA A 220 9.29 12.42 -16.39
N ASP A 221 10.06 11.36 -16.12
CA ASP A 221 9.59 9.99 -16.00
C ASP A 221 8.75 9.79 -14.71
N VAL A 222 9.20 10.33 -13.56
CA VAL A 222 8.46 10.32 -12.30
C VAL A 222 7.15 11.10 -12.44
N GLN A 223 7.19 12.29 -13.07
CA GLN A 223 6.00 13.08 -13.33
C GLN A 223 5.00 12.37 -14.26
N ALA A 224 5.51 11.62 -15.25
CA ALA A 224 4.64 10.79 -16.09
C ALA A 224 3.96 9.69 -15.29
N ALA A 225 4.69 9.03 -14.39
CA ALA A 225 4.16 7.99 -13.51
C ALA A 225 3.10 8.54 -12.54
N LEU A 226 3.34 9.71 -11.92
CA LEU A 226 2.38 10.39 -11.04
C LEU A 226 1.10 10.81 -11.79
N ARG A 227 1.24 11.32 -13.04
CA ARG A 227 0.07 11.59 -13.88
C ARG A 227 -0.74 10.33 -14.16
N GLY A 228 -0.06 9.22 -14.41
CA GLY A 228 -0.71 7.92 -14.59
C GLY A 228 -1.50 7.48 -13.37
N LEU A 229 -0.95 7.64 -12.17
CA LEU A 229 -1.69 7.35 -10.92
C LEU A 229 -2.96 8.20 -10.82
N LYS A 230 -2.87 9.51 -11.08
CA LYS A 230 -4.04 10.42 -11.07
C LYS A 230 -5.06 10.11 -12.16
N GLN A 231 -4.65 9.47 -13.26
CA GLN A 231 -5.54 9.12 -14.37
C GLN A 231 -6.37 7.87 -14.08
N VAL A 232 -5.83 6.91 -13.33
CA VAL A 232 -6.52 5.65 -13.03
C VAL A 232 -7.44 5.72 -11.81
N VAL A 233 -7.33 6.78 -10.99
CA VAL A 233 -8.24 7.02 -9.84
C VAL A 233 -9.49 7.83 -10.21
N LYS A 234 -9.64 8.23 -11.49
CA LYS A 234 -10.83 8.91 -12.02
C LYS A 234 -11.89 7.91 -12.41
#